data_1a236d5c9f9fbd4a47fa1aa40e9b37b5
#
_entry.id   1a236d5c9f9fbd4a47fa1aa40e9b37b5
#
_cell.length_a   1.000
_cell.length_b   1.000
_cell.length_c   1.000
_cell.angle_alpha   90.00
_cell.angle_beta   90.00
_cell.angle_gamma   90.00
#
_symmetry.space_group_name_H-M   'P 1'
#
loop_
_entity.id
_entity.type
_entity.pdbx_description
1 polymer ?
#
loop_
_entity_poly.entity_id
_entity_poly.type
_entity_poly.pdbx_seq_one_letter_code
_entity_poly.pdbx_strand_id
1 'polypeptide(L)'
;PLALALLPLLLAACASTPDREPDEVEGADPLLSESGEAHVSIAEAFVTALTPKDNIDSPAAWRAPDGKTWLFATAKEGKGLVLYDGDTGATLRSVGTEGSRPGQFKRPNGIAVSGNHLFVVERDNQRVQVLSLPSLATVATFGEDELQKPYGLFIREHVSGELEVLVTDAYMVGEDAKGDDIPPPLSELDRRVQRYLVKVD
;
A
#
# COMPACT_ATOMS: atom_id res chain seq x y z
N PRO A 1 -35.87 -52.05 13.54
CA PRO A 1 -35.68 -50.61 13.40
C PRO A 1 -34.19 -50.27 13.39
N LEU A 2 -33.71 -49.88 12.21
CA LEU A 2 -32.34 -49.43 12.02
C LEU A 2 -32.26 -47.97 12.48
N ALA A 3 -31.43 -47.68 13.48
CA ALA A 3 -31.11 -46.35 13.86
C ALA A 3 -29.96 -45.81 12.97
N LEU A 4 -30.28 -44.83 12.14
CA LEU A 4 -29.32 -44.13 11.31
C LEU A 4 -28.65 -43.06 12.17
N ALA A 5 -27.37 -43.25 12.54
CA ALA A 5 -26.59 -42.27 13.23
C ALA A 5 -26.07 -41.25 12.19
N LEU A 6 -26.59 -40.00 12.24
CA LEU A 6 -26.02 -38.86 11.52
C LEU A 6 -24.74 -38.42 12.23
N LEU A 7 -23.61 -38.60 11.57
CA LEU A 7 -22.31 -38.05 11.95
C LEU A 7 -22.26 -36.61 11.48
N PRO A 8 -22.05 -35.58 12.35
CA PRO A 8 -21.85 -34.22 11.88
C PRO A 8 -20.46 -34.10 11.26
N LEU A 9 -20.41 -33.76 9.99
CA LEU A 9 -19.20 -33.34 9.28
C LEU A 9 -18.80 -31.98 9.84
N LEU A 10 -17.78 -31.92 10.70
CA LEU A 10 -17.10 -30.69 11.07
C LEU A 10 -16.28 -30.22 9.88
N LEU A 11 -16.80 -29.26 9.13
CA LEU A 11 -16.03 -28.45 8.20
C LEU A 11 -15.07 -27.59 9.04
N ALA A 12 -13.82 -28.03 9.15
CA ALA A 12 -12.72 -27.17 9.58
C ALA A 12 -12.49 -26.16 8.46
N ALA A 13 -13.08 -24.97 8.58
CA ALA A 13 -12.68 -23.83 7.79
C ALA A 13 -11.22 -23.52 8.21
N CYS A 14 -10.28 -23.76 7.31
CA CYS A 14 -8.96 -23.17 7.43
C CYS A 14 -9.14 -21.66 7.38
N ALA A 15 -9.22 -21.00 8.54
CA ALA A 15 -9.02 -19.59 8.65
C ALA A 15 -7.53 -19.36 8.35
N SER A 16 -7.22 -18.96 7.12
CA SER A 16 -5.91 -18.39 6.84
C SER A 16 -5.77 -17.17 7.74
N THR A 17 -4.80 -17.21 8.66
CA THR A 17 -4.37 -16.01 9.37
C THR A 17 -3.93 -15.02 8.31
N PRO A 18 -4.37 -13.74 8.38
CA PRO A 18 -3.86 -12.71 7.49
C PRO A 18 -2.32 -12.73 7.58
N ASP A 19 -1.68 -12.63 6.43
CA ASP A 19 -0.23 -12.55 6.27
C ASP A 19 0.23 -11.26 7.00
N ARG A 20 0.60 -11.38 8.27
CA ARG A 20 1.09 -10.28 9.08
C ARG A 20 2.57 -10.10 8.80
N GLU A 21 2.93 -8.90 8.43
CA GLU A 21 4.35 -8.54 8.32
C GLU A 21 4.99 -8.59 9.72
N PRO A 22 6.30 -8.92 9.85
CA PRO A 22 6.95 -9.11 11.15
C PRO A 22 6.88 -7.90 12.09
N ASP A 23 6.68 -6.70 11.56
CA ASP A 23 6.52 -5.42 12.26
C ASP A 23 5.08 -5.15 12.74
N GLU A 24 4.10 -5.96 12.32
CA GLU A 24 2.72 -5.86 12.79
C GLU A 24 2.45 -6.62 14.11
N VAL A 25 3.49 -7.13 14.76
CA VAL A 25 3.36 -7.79 16.06
C VAL A 25 3.18 -6.74 17.15
N GLU A 26 2.01 -6.75 17.81
CA GLU A 26 1.76 -5.89 18.98
C GLU A 26 2.79 -6.14 20.08
N GLY A 27 3.69 -5.19 20.27
CA GLY A 27 4.68 -5.18 21.34
C GLY A 27 5.31 -3.79 21.45
N ALA A 28 5.66 -3.38 22.66
CA ALA A 28 6.43 -2.17 22.84
C ALA A 28 7.77 -2.33 22.11
N ASP A 29 8.15 -1.36 21.28
CA ASP A 29 9.45 -1.36 20.62
C ASP A 29 10.56 -1.35 21.68
N PRO A 30 11.35 -2.44 21.82
CA PRO A 30 12.39 -2.52 22.84
C PRO A 30 13.46 -1.43 22.69
N LEU A 31 13.68 -0.94 21.46
CA LEU A 31 14.66 0.10 21.15
C LEU A 31 14.26 1.46 21.74
N LEU A 32 12.96 1.74 21.86
CA LEU A 32 12.46 2.98 22.46
C LEU A 32 12.48 2.94 23.98
N SER A 33 12.36 1.75 24.60
CA SER A 33 12.34 1.60 26.06
C SER A 33 13.73 1.53 26.70
N GLU A 34 14.76 1.11 25.96
CA GLU A 34 16.10 0.83 26.49
C GLU A 34 17.16 1.88 26.12
N SER A 35 16.86 2.80 25.18
CA SER A 35 17.89 3.73 24.65
C SER A 35 18.41 4.73 25.69
N GLY A 36 17.63 5.05 26.74
CA GLY A 36 17.97 6.09 27.71
C GLY A 36 18.11 7.48 27.09
N GLU A 37 17.83 7.62 25.78
CA GLU A 37 17.89 8.85 25.02
C GLU A 37 16.73 9.77 25.39
N ALA A 38 17.01 11.06 25.48
CA ALA A 38 15.96 12.05 25.69
C ALA A 38 15.07 12.13 24.46
N HIS A 39 13.80 11.78 24.60
CA HIS A 39 12.80 11.83 23.54
C HIS A 39 11.71 12.86 23.86
N VAL A 40 11.13 13.43 22.82
CA VAL A 40 9.99 14.35 22.91
C VAL A 40 8.75 13.62 22.38
N SER A 41 7.73 13.49 23.22
CA SER A 41 6.44 13.00 22.77
C SER A 41 5.65 14.13 22.10
N ILE A 42 5.20 13.88 20.86
CA ILE A 42 4.34 14.80 20.10
C ILE A 42 2.96 14.17 20.06
N ALA A 43 1.96 14.91 20.52
CA ALA A 43 0.57 14.44 20.43
C ALA A 43 0.10 14.49 18.97
N GLU A 44 -0.70 13.50 18.58
CA GLU A 44 -1.36 13.46 17.29
C GLU A 44 -2.35 14.62 17.16
N ALA A 45 -2.41 15.24 15.98
CA ALA A 45 -3.42 16.26 15.69
C ALA A 45 -4.83 15.63 15.59
N PHE A 46 -4.90 14.41 15.07
CA PHE A 46 -6.11 13.57 15.02
C PHE A 46 -5.70 12.10 14.82
N VAL A 47 -6.65 11.22 15.07
CA VAL A 47 -6.59 9.79 14.72
C VAL A 47 -7.82 9.48 13.87
N THR A 48 -7.62 8.80 12.73
CA THR A 48 -8.73 8.38 11.87
C THR A 48 -9.52 7.22 12.50
N ALA A 49 -10.76 7.02 12.07
CA ALA A 49 -11.54 5.87 12.53
C ALA A 49 -10.87 4.55 12.15
N LEU A 50 -10.85 3.60 13.08
CA LEU A 50 -10.31 2.27 12.86
C LEU A 50 -11.15 1.48 11.85
N THR A 51 -10.53 1.02 10.77
CA THR A 51 -11.16 0.19 9.73
C THR A 51 -10.36 -1.10 9.49
N PRO A 52 -10.43 -2.09 10.39
CA PRO A 52 -9.57 -3.29 10.36
C PRO A 52 -9.64 -4.09 9.04
N LYS A 53 -10.76 -3.99 8.31
CA LYS A 53 -10.96 -4.68 7.05
C LYS A 53 -10.20 -4.06 5.88
N ASP A 54 -9.78 -2.81 6.02
CA ASP A 54 -9.11 -2.09 4.94
C ASP A 54 -7.60 -2.33 4.96
N ASN A 55 -7.02 -2.66 6.11
CA ASN A 55 -5.58 -2.73 6.33
C ASN A 55 -4.91 -1.47 5.74
N ILE A 56 -5.15 -0.34 6.40
CA ILE A 56 -4.61 0.97 5.98
C ILE A 56 -3.10 0.97 6.14
N ASP A 57 -2.39 1.45 5.10
CA ASP A 57 -0.93 1.43 5.04
C ASP A 57 -0.35 2.84 4.79
N SER A 58 0.09 3.11 3.58
CA SER A 58 0.87 4.31 3.25
C SER A 58 -0.03 5.54 3.02
N PRO A 59 0.28 6.70 3.62
CA PRO A 59 -0.46 7.93 3.41
C PRO A 59 0.22 8.88 2.42
N ALA A 60 -0.56 9.74 1.75
CA ALA A 60 -0.09 10.90 1.00
C ALA A 60 -1.07 12.06 1.11
N ALA A 61 -0.56 13.28 1.22
CA ALA A 61 -1.38 14.48 1.32
C ALA A 61 -1.31 15.34 0.06
N TRP A 62 -2.42 15.94 -0.31
CA TRP A 62 -2.53 16.90 -1.40
C TRP A 62 -3.25 18.17 -0.96
N ARG A 63 -2.67 19.32 -1.26
CA ARG A 63 -3.30 20.61 -1.01
C ARG A 63 -4.12 21.01 -2.23
N ALA A 64 -5.44 20.95 -2.10
CA ALA A 64 -6.35 21.31 -3.17
C ALA A 64 -6.36 22.84 -3.45
N PRO A 65 -6.70 23.27 -4.67
CA PRO A 65 -6.74 24.70 -5.02
C PRO A 65 -7.73 25.53 -4.18
N ASP A 66 -8.75 24.91 -3.59
CA ASP A 66 -9.71 25.54 -2.67
C ASP A 66 -9.15 25.70 -1.25
N GLY A 67 -7.91 25.31 -1.02
CA GLY A 67 -7.21 25.41 0.25
C GLY A 67 -7.46 24.26 1.21
N LYS A 68 -8.28 23.25 0.87
CA LYS A 68 -8.46 22.04 1.67
C LYS A 68 -7.31 21.07 1.51
N THR A 69 -7.01 20.32 2.56
CA THR A 69 -6.07 19.22 2.49
C THR A 69 -6.82 17.91 2.30
N TRP A 70 -6.47 17.16 1.27
CA TRP A 70 -6.91 15.79 1.08
C TRP A 70 -5.80 14.86 1.54
N LEU A 71 -6.15 13.90 2.41
CA LEU A 71 -5.26 12.84 2.85
C LEU A 71 -5.73 11.54 2.22
N PHE A 72 -4.89 10.93 1.41
CA PHE A 72 -5.11 9.61 0.84
C PHE A 72 -4.37 8.57 1.67
N ALA A 73 -4.96 7.40 1.82
CA ALA A 73 -4.26 6.24 2.33
C ALA A 73 -4.58 5.01 1.48
N THR A 74 -3.59 4.15 1.29
CA THR A 74 -3.78 2.86 0.63
C THR A 74 -4.49 1.89 1.58
N ALA A 75 -5.43 1.12 1.04
CA ALA A 75 -6.18 0.08 1.74
C ALA A 75 -5.82 -1.27 1.13
N LYS A 76 -4.81 -1.95 1.68
CA LYS A 76 -4.25 -3.21 1.11
C LYS A 76 -5.33 -4.26 0.92
N GLU A 77 -6.15 -4.51 1.95
CA GLU A 77 -7.24 -5.49 1.93
C GLU A 77 -8.56 -4.88 1.46
N GLY A 78 -8.76 -3.58 1.65
CA GLY A 78 -9.88 -2.83 1.09
C GLY A 78 -9.79 -2.66 -0.43
N LYS A 79 -8.63 -3.00 -1.02
CA LYS A 79 -8.37 -3.03 -2.47
C LYS A 79 -8.73 -1.72 -3.17
N GLY A 80 -8.29 -0.63 -2.56
CA GLY A 80 -8.53 0.72 -3.04
C GLY A 80 -7.79 1.75 -2.22
N LEU A 81 -8.28 2.99 -2.24
CA LEU A 81 -7.77 4.06 -1.41
C LEU A 81 -8.90 4.55 -0.50
N VAL A 82 -8.52 5.12 0.64
CA VAL A 82 -9.43 5.89 1.49
C VAL A 82 -9.02 7.36 1.44
N LEU A 83 -9.98 8.22 1.17
CA LEU A 83 -9.82 9.66 1.18
C LEU A 83 -10.37 10.22 2.49
N TYR A 84 -9.53 10.98 3.18
CA TYR A 84 -9.86 11.70 4.41
C TYR A 84 -9.76 13.22 4.21
N ASP A 85 -10.47 13.93 5.02
CA ASP A 85 -10.20 15.34 5.28
C ASP A 85 -8.89 15.46 6.07
N GLY A 86 -7.88 16.10 5.49
CA GLY A 86 -6.53 16.17 6.06
C GLY A 86 -6.41 17.13 7.25
N ASP A 87 -7.42 17.95 7.51
CA ASP A 87 -7.42 18.89 8.64
C ASP A 87 -8.12 18.27 9.88
N THR A 88 -9.02 17.30 9.67
CA THR A 88 -9.86 16.72 10.75
C THR A 88 -9.70 15.20 10.91
N GLY A 89 -9.14 14.50 9.92
CA GLY A 89 -9.09 13.03 9.89
C GLY A 89 -10.43 12.36 9.56
N ALA A 90 -11.48 13.13 9.25
CA ALA A 90 -12.76 12.56 8.90
C ALA A 90 -12.71 11.80 7.57
N THR A 91 -13.22 10.57 7.54
CA THR A 91 -13.33 9.80 6.30
C THR A 91 -14.32 10.46 5.36
N LEU A 92 -13.88 10.81 4.15
CA LEU A 92 -14.71 11.40 3.12
C LEU A 92 -15.33 10.32 2.23
N ARG A 93 -14.54 9.41 1.70
CA ARG A 93 -15.01 8.28 0.86
C ARG A 93 -13.91 7.28 0.56
N SER A 94 -14.31 6.07 0.12
CA SER A 94 -13.44 5.13 -0.56
C SER A 94 -13.29 5.49 -2.04
N VAL A 95 -12.15 5.13 -2.64
CA VAL A 95 -11.78 5.40 -4.04
C VAL A 95 -11.30 4.11 -4.67
N GLY A 96 -11.89 3.76 -5.83
CA GLY A 96 -11.56 2.56 -6.57
C GLY A 96 -12.32 1.31 -6.08
N THR A 97 -12.02 0.20 -6.71
CA THR A 97 -12.55 -1.13 -6.41
C THR A 97 -11.50 -2.19 -6.77
N GLU A 98 -11.73 -3.44 -6.37
CA GLU A 98 -10.84 -4.54 -6.76
C GLU A 98 -10.80 -4.77 -8.27
N GLY A 99 -9.59 -4.97 -8.81
CA GLY A 99 -9.36 -5.34 -10.19
C GLY A 99 -8.09 -4.79 -10.79
N SER A 100 -7.93 -4.93 -12.12
CA SER A 100 -6.75 -4.51 -12.87
C SER A 100 -7.02 -3.42 -13.92
N ARG A 101 -8.28 -3.01 -14.11
CA ARG A 101 -8.61 -1.91 -15.04
C ARG A 101 -8.23 -0.55 -14.43
N PRO A 102 -8.13 0.52 -15.23
CA PRO A 102 -7.96 1.88 -14.72
C PRO A 102 -8.98 2.20 -13.61
N GLY A 103 -8.50 2.76 -12.48
CA GLY A 103 -9.32 3.05 -11.30
C GLY A 103 -9.67 1.83 -10.43
N GLN A 104 -9.17 0.65 -10.79
CA GLN A 104 -9.24 -0.56 -9.95
C GLN A 104 -7.87 -0.87 -9.37
N PHE A 105 -7.85 -1.52 -8.20
CA PHE A 105 -6.62 -1.79 -7.44
C PHE A 105 -6.56 -3.23 -6.97
N LYS A 106 -5.32 -3.75 -6.88
CA LYS A 106 -5.01 -4.99 -6.17
C LYS A 106 -3.83 -4.75 -5.25
N ARG A 107 -4.06 -4.88 -3.96
CA ARG A 107 -3.08 -4.67 -2.89
C ARG A 107 -2.25 -3.40 -3.12
N PRO A 108 -2.87 -2.22 -3.09
CA PRO A 108 -2.14 -0.96 -3.18
C PRO A 108 -1.30 -0.77 -1.91
N ASN A 109 -0.02 -0.42 -2.10
CA ASN A 109 0.95 -0.21 -1.02
C ASN A 109 1.44 1.25 -1.02
N GLY A 110 2.60 1.52 -1.62
CA GLY A 110 3.17 2.86 -1.64
C GLY A 110 2.31 3.87 -2.39
N ILE A 111 2.27 5.10 -1.89
CA ILE A 111 1.50 6.20 -2.47
C ILE A 111 2.28 7.51 -2.33
N ALA A 112 2.26 8.36 -3.34
CA ALA A 112 2.84 9.70 -3.27
C ALA A 112 2.11 10.68 -4.17
N VAL A 113 2.22 11.97 -3.84
CA VAL A 113 1.70 13.06 -4.64
C VAL A 113 2.85 13.86 -5.26
N SER A 114 2.72 14.21 -6.53
CA SER A 114 3.56 15.20 -7.19
C SER A 114 2.68 16.12 -8.04
N GLY A 115 2.67 17.41 -7.73
CA GLY A 115 1.77 18.38 -8.35
C GLY A 115 0.30 17.97 -8.17
N ASN A 116 -0.40 17.81 -9.30
CA ASN A 116 -1.79 17.35 -9.32
C ASN A 116 -1.92 15.87 -9.72
N HIS A 117 -0.91 15.07 -9.41
CA HIS A 117 -0.91 13.64 -9.71
C HIS A 117 -0.67 12.81 -8.46
N LEU A 118 -1.47 11.76 -8.31
CA LEU A 118 -1.36 10.76 -7.26
C LEU A 118 -0.83 9.47 -7.87
N PHE A 119 0.32 9.02 -7.39
CA PHE A 119 0.98 7.78 -7.80
C PHE A 119 0.69 6.71 -6.77
N VAL A 120 0.23 5.56 -7.22
CA VAL A 120 -0.12 4.41 -6.37
C VAL A 120 0.59 3.17 -6.88
N VAL A 121 1.40 2.57 -6.02
CA VAL A 121 2.02 1.27 -6.29
C VAL A 121 1.01 0.17 -5.99
N GLU A 122 0.82 -0.74 -6.94
CA GLU A 122 -0.06 -1.89 -6.80
C GLU A 122 0.75 -3.18 -6.88
N ARG A 123 0.94 -3.84 -5.72
CA ARG A 123 1.78 -5.04 -5.63
C ARG A 123 1.28 -6.16 -6.54
N ASP A 124 -0.01 -6.48 -6.46
CA ASP A 124 -0.57 -7.65 -7.14
C ASP A 124 -1.03 -7.35 -8.58
N ASN A 125 -1.02 -6.10 -9.00
CA ASN A 125 -1.12 -5.69 -10.40
C ASN A 125 0.24 -5.39 -11.02
N GLN A 126 1.33 -5.48 -10.24
CA GLN A 126 2.72 -5.32 -10.69
C GLN A 126 2.96 -3.99 -11.43
N ARG A 127 2.40 -2.88 -10.92
CA ARG A 127 2.45 -1.60 -11.61
C ARG A 127 2.41 -0.40 -10.67
N VAL A 128 2.67 0.76 -11.24
CA VAL A 128 2.29 2.05 -10.68
C VAL A 128 1.14 2.62 -11.49
N GLN A 129 0.06 3.00 -10.82
CA GLN A 129 -1.06 3.72 -11.43
C GLN A 129 -0.98 5.20 -11.06
N VAL A 130 -1.19 6.08 -12.04
CA VAL A 130 -1.19 7.54 -11.85
C VAL A 130 -2.60 8.07 -12.02
N LEU A 131 -3.07 8.80 -11.03
CA LEU A 131 -4.39 9.43 -11.05
C LEU A 131 -4.24 10.96 -11.06
N SER A 132 -5.07 11.64 -11.84
CA SER A 132 -5.17 13.10 -11.84
C SER A 132 -5.99 13.59 -10.66
N LEU A 133 -5.56 14.65 -10.00
CA LEU A 133 -6.27 15.32 -8.91
C LEU A 133 -6.93 16.61 -9.40
N PRO A 134 -8.14 16.93 -8.97
CA PRO A 134 -8.97 16.24 -7.99
C PRO A 134 -9.88 15.13 -8.57
N SER A 135 -9.84 14.88 -9.87
CA SER A 135 -10.80 14.00 -10.56
C SER A 135 -10.68 12.53 -10.15
N LEU A 136 -9.49 12.09 -9.75
CA LEU A 136 -9.12 10.68 -9.48
C LEU A 136 -9.25 9.77 -10.71
N ALA A 137 -9.27 10.37 -11.90
CA ALA A 137 -9.20 9.61 -13.14
C ALA A 137 -7.78 9.06 -13.35
N THR A 138 -7.65 7.81 -13.74
CA THR A 138 -6.36 7.23 -14.14
C THR A 138 -5.90 7.88 -15.43
N VAL A 139 -4.70 8.42 -15.44
CA VAL A 139 -4.06 9.07 -16.59
C VAL A 139 -2.92 8.27 -17.17
N ALA A 140 -2.28 7.41 -16.37
CA ALA A 140 -1.20 6.53 -16.81
C ALA A 140 -1.08 5.29 -15.92
N THR A 141 -0.45 4.25 -16.47
CA THR A 141 0.12 3.10 -15.73
C THR A 141 1.49 2.79 -16.31
N PHE A 142 2.39 2.24 -15.49
CA PHE A 142 3.70 1.78 -15.92
C PHE A 142 4.27 0.72 -14.98
N GLY A 143 5.26 -0.01 -15.47
CA GLY A 143 6.00 -1.02 -14.70
C GLY A 143 5.46 -2.44 -14.83
N GLU A 144 4.38 -2.66 -15.58
CA GLU A 144 3.72 -3.97 -15.72
C GLU A 144 4.64 -5.08 -16.23
N ASP A 145 5.64 -4.74 -17.04
CA ASP A 145 6.57 -5.71 -17.64
C ASP A 145 7.83 -5.94 -16.78
N GLU A 146 8.17 -5.02 -15.87
CA GLU A 146 9.43 -5.04 -15.10
C GLU A 146 9.24 -5.35 -13.62
N LEU A 147 8.16 -4.85 -13.01
CA LEU A 147 7.90 -5.00 -11.58
C LEU A 147 7.27 -6.37 -11.28
N GLN A 148 7.65 -6.96 -10.15
CA GLN A 148 7.14 -8.27 -9.71
C GLN A 148 6.35 -8.20 -8.41
N LYS A 149 6.93 -7.60 -7.35
CA LYS A 149 6.27 -7.31 -6.07
C LYS A 149 6.58 -5.86 -5.66
N PRO A 150 6.13 -4.85 -6.43
CA PRO A 150 6.42 -3.46 -6.10
C PRO A 150 5.78 -3.07 -4.77
N TYR A 151 6.48 -2.25 -3.97
CA TYR A 151 6.04 -1.94 -2.62
C TYR A 151 5.98 -0.44 -2.35
N GLY A 152 7.11 0.24 -2.30
CA GLY A 152 7.22 1.67 -2.03
C GLY A 152 7.62 2.47 -3.26
N LEU A 153 7.41 3.79 -3.22
CA LEU A 153 7.91 4.70 -4.23
C LEU A 153 8.43 5.99 -3.63
N PHE A 154 9.33 6.62 -4.37
CA PHE A 154 9.81 7.97 -4.15
C PHE A 154 9.78 8.74 -5.45
N ILE A 155 9.39 10.02 -5.41
CA ILE A 155 9.30 10.88 -6.59
C ILE A 155 10.22 12.08 -6.40
N ARG A 156 11.02 12.36 -7.43
CA ARG A 156 11.83 13.55 -7.54
C ARG A 156 11.50 14.28 -8.84
N GLU A 157 11.17 15.56 -8.74
CA GLU A 157 10.99 16.41 -9.90
C GLU A 157 12.35 16.93 -10.41
N HIS A 158 12.58 16.76 -11.71
CA HIS A 158 13.72 17.34 -12.39
C HIS A 158 13.44 18.77 -12.84
N VAL A 159 14.51 19.55 -13.05
CA VAL A 159 14.43 20.92 -13.59
C VAL A 159 13.73 20.97 -14.93
N SER A 160 13.74 19.89 -15.71
CA SER A 160 13.04 19.74 -16.98
C SER A 160 11.52 19.56 -16.85
N GLY A 161 11.00 19.41 -15.62
CA GLY A 161 9.61 19.04 -15.37
C GLY A 161 9.32 17.53 -15.55
N GLU A 162 10.34 16.72 -15.83
CA GLU A 162 10.21 15.26 -15.77
C GLU A 162 10.22 14.80 -14.33
N LEU A 163 9.42 13.79 -14.03
CA LEU A 163 9.43 13.11 -12.75
C LEU A 163 10.32 11.88 -12.81
N GLU A 164 11.27 11.78 -11.90
CA GLU A 164 11.99 10.55 -11.63
C GLU A 164 11.25 9.80 -10.53
N VAL A 165 10.75 8.61 -10.86
CA VAL A 165 10.05 7.75 -9.92
C VAL A 165 10.92 6.53 -9.62
N LEU A 166 11.31 6.38 -8.37
CA LEU A 166 12.01 5.22 -7.86
C LEU A 166 10.99 4.30 -7.21
N VAL A 167 10.93 3.04 -7.63
CA VAL A 167 10.00 2.04 -7.09
C VAL A 167 10.81 0.91 -6.48
N THR A 168 10.53 0.57 -5.22
CA THR A 168 11.11 -0.62 -4.60
C THR A 168 10.35 -1.86 -5.07
N ASP A 169 11.08 -2.92 -5.39
CA ASP A 169 10.51 -4.21 -5.81
C ASP A 169 10.97 -5.32 -4.86
N ALA A 170 10.04 -5.83 -4.08
CA ALA A 170 10.26 -6.89 -3.10
C ALA A 170 10.13 -8.29 -3.72
N TYR A 171 10.56 -8.45 -5.00
CA TYR A 171 10.46 -9.73 -5.70
C TYR A 171 11.15 -10.88 -4.95
N MET A 172 10.60 -12.07 -5.12
CA MET A 172 11.07 -13.32 -4.51
C MET A 172 11.37 -14.34 -5.60
N VAL A 173 12.19 -15.33 -5.31
CA VAL A 173 12.54 -16.37 -6.28
C VAL A 173 11.64 -17.61 -6.21
N GLY A 174 10.71 -17.64 -5.26
CA GLY A 174 9.74 -18.72 -5.08
C GLY A 174 9.23 -18.78 -3.65
N GLU A 175 8.60 -19.90 -3.33
CA GLU A 175 8.13 -20.24 -1.98
C GLU A 175 8.76 -21.57 -1.53
N ASP A 176 9.00 -21.70 -0.25
CA ASP A 176 9.46 -22.95 0.34
C ASP A 176 8.33 -23.97 0.53
N ALA A 177 8.64 -25.13 1.09
CA ALA A 177 7.66 -26.19 1.32
C ALA A 177 6.56 -25.83 2.34
N LYS A 178 6.71 -24.73 3.07
CA LYS A 178 5.72 -24.20 4.02
C LYS A 178 4.90 -23.06 3.45
N GLY A 179 5.25 -22.57 2.24
CA GLY A 179 4.64 -21.42 1.60
C GLY A 179 5.29 -20.08 1.98
N ASP A 180 6.46 -20.12 2.64
CA ASP A 180 7.20 -18.90 2.97
C ASP A 180 7.98 -18.41 1.74
N ASP A 181 7.94 -17.10 1.48
CA ASP A 181 8.67 -16.45 0.39
C ASP A 181 10.18 -16.67 0.50
N ILE A 182 10.82 -17.12 -0.58
CA ILE A 182 12.27 -17.28 -0.68
C ILE A 182 12.89 -16.04 -1.29
N PRO A 183 13.70 -15.26 -0.52
CA PRO A 183 14.38 -14.09 -1.07
C PRO A 183 15.46 -14.52 -2.09
N PRO A 184 15.72 -13.68 -3.12
CA PRO A 184 16.81 -13.93 -4.04
C PRO A 184 18.17 -13.88 -3.31
N PRO A 185 19.19 -14.59 -3.83
CA PRO A 185 20.54 -14.51 -3.29
C PRO A 185 21.08 -13.07 -3.42
N LEU A 186 22.04 -12.70 -2.56
CA LEU A 186 22.61 -11.34 -2.55
C LEU A 186 23.17 -10.89 -3.91
N SER A 187 23.64 -11.83 -4.73
CA SER A 187 24.12 -11.56 -6.09
C SER A 187 23.03 -11.18 -7.10
N GLU A 188 21.76 -11.34 -6.75
CA GLU A 188 20.60 -11.09 -7.62
C GLU A 188 19.67 -9.99 -7.08
N LEU A 189 20.20 -9.12 -6.21
CA LEU A 189 19.45 -8.01 -5.62
C LEU A 189 19.55 -6.70 -6.42
N ASP A 190 20.05 -6.74 -7.65
CA ASP A 190 20.31 -5.57 -8.50
C ASP A 190 19.04 -4.83 -8.98
N ARG A 191 17.87 -5.48 -8.92
CA ARG A 191 16.57 -4.89 -9.34
C ARG A 191 15.65 -4.51 -8.18
N ARG A 192 16.15 -4.43 -6.95
CA ARG A 192 15.36 -4.03 -5.77
C ARG A 192 14.85 -2.59 -5.80
N VAL A 193 15.47 -1.74 -6.62
CA VAL A 193 14.97 -0.38 -6.89
C VAL A 193 14.99 -0.16 -8.39
N GLN A 194 13.82 0.10 -8.96
CA GLN A 194 13.67 0.42 -10.37
C GLN A 194 13.40 1.91 -10.57
N ARG A 195 13.95 2.48 -11.63
CA ARG A 195 13.93 3.90 -11.92
C ARG A 195 13.17 4.17 -13.21
N TYR A 196 12.16 5.00 -13.13
CA TYR A 196 11.35 5.45 -14.25
C TYR A 196 11.48 6.96 -14.45
N LEU A 197 11.48 7.40 -15.71
CA LEU A 197 11.32 8.81 -16.08
C LEU A 197 9.92 8.99 -16.66
N VAL A 198 9.10 9.78 -15.99
CA VAL A 198 7.68 9.92 -16.29
C VAL A 198 7.41 11.38 -16.63
N LYS A 199 6.69 11.61 -17.73
CA LYS A 199 6.07 12.90 -18.05
C LYS A 199 4.58 12.76 -17.87
N VAL A 200 4.00 13.60 -17.04
CA VAL A 200 2.56 13.74 -16.88
C VAL A 200 2.19 15.14 -17.31
N ASP A 201 1.34 15.24 -18.34
CA ASP A 201 0.86 16.50 -18.89
C ASP A 201 -0.30 17.08 -18.08
#